data_d436164956a90de12d655fbab85583fc
#
_entry.id   d436164956a90de12d655fbab85583fc
#
_cell.length_a   1.000
_cell.length_b   1.000
_cell.length_c   1.000
_cell.angle_alpha   90.00
_cell.angle_beta   90.00
_cell.angle_gamma   90.00
#
_symmetry.space_group_name_H-M   'P 1'
#
loop_
_entity.id
_entity.type
_entity.pdbx_description
1 polymer ?
#
loop_
_entity_poly.entity_id
_entity_poly.type
_entity_poly.pdbx_seq_one_letter_code
_entity_poly.pdbx_strand_id
1 'polypeptide(L)'
;TKDQKKDYYTVLTLDQLDDLIINLKSSNLISLDLETTSTNPSIAEIVGLSFSISKNSAWYIPIMYPEKKDDIFGKKDIEVVINRLKNILEDSSLAKTGQNIKYDLHVLKRYGVNVQGIAFDTMIAAHLLNP
;
A
#
# COMPACT_ATOMS: atom_id res chain seq x y z
N THR A 1 -29.10 3.85 -2.35
CA THR A 1 -28.43 3.51 -3.58
C THR A 1 -28.10 2.04 -3.64
N LYS A 2 -27.85 1.60 -4.83
CA LYS A 2 -27.52 0.21 -5.07
C LYS A 2 -26.21 -0.17 -4.42
N ASP A 3 -26.15 -1.40 -3.97
CA ASP A 3 -24.91 -1.98 -3.47
C ASP A 3 -23.89 -2.01 -4.59
N GLN A 4 -22.90 -1.13 -4.51
CA GLN A 4 -21.81 -1.17 -5.46
C GLN A 4 -20.92 -2.34 -5.08
N LYS A 5 -20.61 -3.16 -6.06
CA LYS A 5 -19.72 -4.28 -5.86
C LYS A 5 -18.34 -3.76 -5.48
N LYS A 6 -17.84 -4.20 -4.32
CA LYS A 6 -16.51 -3.85 -3.86
C LYS A 6 -15.58 -5.03 -4.12
N ASP A 7 -14.47 -4.75 -4.78
CA ASP A 7 -13.47 -5.75 -5.11
C ASP A 7 -12.31 -5.64 -4.12
N TYR A 8 -12.23 -6.61 -3.23
CA TYR A 8 -11.16 -6.71 -2.25
C TYR A 8 -10.27 -7.89 -2.60
N TYR A 9 -8.98 -7.63 -2.69
CA TYR A 9 -8.01 -8.64 -3.08
C TYR A 9 -6.98 -8.84 -1.98
N THR A 10 -6.69 -10.08 -1.66
CA THR A 10 -5.57 -10.42 -0.78
C THR A 10 -4.42 -10.87 -1.67
N VAL A 11 -3.27 -10.21 -1.52
CA VAL A 11 -2.09 -10.47 -2.34
C VAL A 11 -1.21 -11.46 -1.61
N LEU A 12 -1.15 -12.69 -2.12
CA LEU A 12 -0.42 -13.79 -1.49
C LEU A 12 0.70 -14.36 -2.38
N THR A 13 0.76 -13.93 -3.65
CA THR A 13 1.75 -14.44 -4.60
C THR A 13 2.43 -13.31 -5.34
N LEU A 14 3.58 -13.60 -5.94
CA LEU A 14 4.27 -12.61 -6.78
C LEU A 14 3.43 -12.21 -7.98
N ASP A 15 2.69 -13.13 -8.59
CA ASP A 15 1.82 -12.81 -9.71
C ASP A 15 0.72 -11.84 -9.30
N GLN A 16 0.12 -12.05 -8.13
CA GLN A 16 -0.88 -11.13 -7.60
C GLN A 16 -0.26 -9.76 -7.27
N LEU A 17 0.96 -9.73 -6.77
CA LEU A 17 1.68 -8.48 -6.52
C LEU A 17 1.95 -7.73 -7.82
N ASP A 18 2.34 -8.44 -8.86
CA ASP A 18 2.57 -7.82 -10.18
C ASP A 18 1.27 -7.24 -10.75
N ASP A 19 0.14 -7.93 -10.57
CA ASP A 19 -1.17 -7.41 -10.98
C ASP A 19 -1.52 -6.13 -10.22
N LEU A 20 -1.27 -6.10 -8.92
CA LEU A 20 -1.46 -4.89 -8.12
C LEU A 20 -0.62 -3.74 -8.68
N ILE A 21 0.64 -4.00 -8.97
CA ILE A 21 1.56 -2.98 -9.48
C ILE A 21 1.06 -2.40 -10.80
N ILE A 22 0.56 -3.24 -11.70
CA ILE A 22 -0.02 -2.78 -12.96
C ILE A 22 -1.19 -1.83 -12.70
N ASN A 23 -2.08 -2.20 -11.77
CA ASN A 23 -3.21 -1.34 -11.41
C ASN A 23 -2.77 -0.02 -10.79
N LEU A 24 -1.78 -0.06 -9.92
CA LEU A 24 -1.26 1.17 -9.29
C LEU A 24 -0.65 2.11 -10.32
N LYS A 25 0.09 1.58 -11.29
CA LYS A 25 0.72 2.40 -12.33
C LYS A 25 -0.27 3.14 -13.20
N SER A 26 -1.45 2.58 -13.41
CA SER A 26 -2.47 3.18 -14.26
C SER A 26 -3.44 4.08 -13.50
N SER A 27 -3.24 4.27 -12.21
CA SER A 27 -4.16 5.06 -11.38
C SER A 27 -3.77 6.54 -11.35
N ASN A 28 -4.74 7.38 -10.97
CA ASN A 28 -4.52 8.82 -10.77
C ASN A 28 -4.10 9.14 -9.34
N LEU A 29 -4.53 8.34 -8.40
CA LEU A 29 -4.22 8.53 -6.99
C LEU A 29 -4.19 7.18 -6.30
N ILE A 30 -3.16 6.96 -5.51
CA ILE A 30 -2.98 5.75 -4.73
C ILE A 30 -3.18 6.10 -3.25
N SER A 31 -4.15 5.45 -2.60
CA SER A 31 -4.28 5.51 -1.16
C SER A 31 -3.51 4.36 -0.55
N LEU A 32 -2.66 4.64 0.41
CA LEU A 32 -1.91 3.60 1.11
C LEU A 32 -2.13 3.67 2.61
N ASP A 33 -2.06 2.52 3.25
CA ASP A 33 -2.16 2.40 4.69
C ASP A 33 -1.30 1.22 5.13
N LEU A 34 -0.55 1.41 6.21
CA LEU A 34 0.29 0.36 6.77
C LEU A 34 -0.34 -0.18 8.05
N GLU A 35 -0.27 -1.49 8.22
CA GLU A 35 -0.49 -2.12 9.51
C GLU A 35 0.87 -2.47 10.11
N THR A 36 1.07 -2.10 11.36
CA THR A 36 2.37 -2.22 12.00
C THR A 36 2.24 -2.72 13.43
N THR A 37 3.37 -3.08 14.01
CA THR A 37 3.44 -3.62 15.37
C THR A 37 3.40 -2.54 16.46
N SER A 38 3.54 -1.26 16.10
CA SER A 38 3.66 -0.19 17.09
C SER A 38 3.12 1.11 16.53
N THR A 39 2.61 1.97 17.41
CA THR A 39 2.26 3.34 17.05
C THR A 39 3.48 4.26 16.96
N ASN A 40 4.63 3.79 17.45
CA ASN A 40 5.89 4.53 17.34
C ASN A 40 6.57 4.16 16.01
N PRO A 41 6.63 5.09 15.04
CA PRO A 41 7.17 4.78 13.72
C PRO A 41 8.67 4.46 13.73
N SER A 42 9.39 4.84 14.79
CA SER A 42 10.81 4.58 14.90
C SER A 42 11.15 3.12 15.16
N ILE A 43 10.19 2.34 15.67
CA ILE A 43 10.39 0.92 16.00
C ILE A 43 9.35 0.01 15.35
N ALA A 44 8.37 0.56 14.68
CA ALA A 44 7.28 -0.20 14.08
C ALA A 44 7.79 -1.14 12.98
N GLU A 45 7.32 -2.38 13.00
CA GLU A 45 7.54 -3.33 11.91
C GLU A 45 6.26 -3.45 11.10
N ILE A 46 6.40 -3.52 9.76
CA ILE A 46 5.25 -3.67 8.88
C ILE A 46 4.72 -5.10 8.97
N VAL A 47 3.43 -5.24 9.24
CA VAL A 47 2.74 -6.53 9.23
C VAL A 47 1.76 -6.64 8.08
N GLY A 48 1.44 -5.54 7.42
CA GLY A 48 0.58 -5.54 6.24
C GLY A 48 0.61 -4.19 5.54
N LEU A 49 0.30 -4.22 4.26
CA LEU A 49 0.16 -3.00 3.45
C LEU A 49 -1.17 -3.06 2.72
N SER A 50 -1.90 -1.96 2.73
CA SER A 50 -3.16 -1.81 2.00
C SER A 50 -3.03 -0.71 0.96
N PHE A 51 -3.60 -0.98 -0.22
CA PHE A 51 -3.62 -0.02 -1.32
C PHE A 51 -5.03 0.07 -1.88
N SER A 52 -5.41 1.26 -2.30
CA SER A 52 -6.68 1.50 -2.98
C SER A 52 -6.47 2.56 -4.06
N ILE A 53 -7.17 2.40 -5.18
CA ILE A 53 -7.17 3.38 -6.28
C ILE A 53 -8.57 3.91 -6.56
N SER A 54 -9.57 3.38 -5.87
CA SER A 54 -10.95 3.85 -5.93
C SER A 54 -11.67 3.40 -4.67
N LYS A 55 -12.86 3.95 -4.43
CA LYS A 55 -13.65 3.55 -3.26
C LYS A 55 -14.13 2.10 -3.32
N ASN A 56 -14.06 1.47 -4.50
CA ASN A 56 -14.59 0.13 -4.70
C ASN A 56 -13.51 -0.94 -4.87
N SER A 57 -12.24 -0.58 -4.80
CA SER A 57 -11.15 -1.52 -5.01
C SER A 57 -10.10 -1.36 -3.92
N ALA A 58 -9.70 -2.47 -3.34
CA ALA A 58 -8.64 -2.47 -2.33
C ALA A 58 -7.83 -3.76 -2.42
N TRP A 59 -6.55 -3.64 -2.17
CA TRP A 59 -5.60 -4.76 -2.11
C TRP A 59 -4.92 -4.75 -0.75
N TYR A 60 -4.82 -5.92 -0.16
CA TYR A 60 -4.12 -6.11 1.11
C TYR A 60 -2.99 -7.11 0.93
N ILE A 61 -1.79 -6.72 1.37
CA ILE A 61 -0.60 -7.56 1.32
C ILE A 61 -0.22 -7.93 2.77
N PRO A 62 -0.55 -9.13 3.25
CA PRO A 62 -0.12 -9.55 4.59
C PRO A 62 1.36 -9.92 4.57
N ILE A 63 2.11 -9.44 5.56
CA ILE A 63 3.55 -9.71 5.66
C ILE A 63 3.85 -10.73 6.74
N MET A 64 3.27 -10.55 7.93
CA MET A 64 3.46 -11.48 9.03
C MET A 64 2.30 -12.46 9.06
N TYR A 65 2.49 -13.59 8.43
CA TYR A 65 1.47 -14.63 8.40
C TYR A 65 2.10 -15.98 8.77
N PRO A 66 2.19 -16.27 10.06
CA PRO A 66 3.01 -17.39 10.55
C PRO A 66 2.48 -18.78 10.21
N GLU A 67 1.26 -18.91 9.71
CA GLU A 67 0.62 -20.22 9.56
C GLU A 67 0.73 -20.83 8.17
N LYS A 68 1.21 -20.11 7.17
CA LYS A 68 1.34 -20.66 5.81
C LYS A 68 2.81 -20.81 5.43
N LYS A 69 3.27 -22.05 5.44
CA LYS A 69 4.66 -22.37 5.12
C LYS A 69 5.03 -22.09 3.67
N ASP A 70 4.03 -22.02 2.77
CA ASP A 70 4.25 -21.79 1.35
C ASP A 70 4.02 -20.34 0.95
N ASP A 71 3.77 -19.48 1.92
CA ASP A 71 3.52 -18.07 1.69
C ASP A 71 4.85 -17.36 1.52
N ILE A 72 5.02 -16.70 0.36
CA ILE A 72 6.21 -15.91 0.08
C ILE A 72 6.22 -14.59 0.84
N PHE A 73 5.10 -14.23 1.49
CA PHE A 73 4.97 -12.98 2.23
C PHE A 73 5.10 -13.17 3.74
N GLY A 74 5.97 -14.09 4.16
CA GLY A 74 6.34 -14.21 5.55
C GLY A 74 7.25 -13.05 5.99
N LYS A 75 7.66 -13.08 7.25
CA LYS A 75 8.49 -12.02 7.83
C LYS A 75 9.76 -11.73 7.02
N LYS A 76 10.30 -12.74 6.36
CA LYS A 76 11.51 -12.59 5.54
C LYS A 76 11.24 -12.01 4.17
N ASP A 77 9.97 -11.96 3.76
CA ASP A 77 9.63 -11.57 2.39
C ASP A 77 9.23 -10.10 2.27
N ILE A 78 9.26 -9.35 3.38
CA ILE A 78 9.00 -7.92 3.34
C ILE A 78 9.95 -7.21 2.36
N GLU A 79 11.20 -7.63 2.29
CA GLU A 79 12.17 -7.03 1.39
C GLU A 79 11.78 -7.22 -0.07
N VAL A 80 11.26 -8.41 -0.42
CA VAL A 80 10.80 -8.68 -1.79
C VAL A 80 9.64 -7.76 -2.16
N VAL A 81 8.66 -7.65 -1.26
CA VAL A 81 7.48 -6.80 -1.47
C VAL A 81 7.90 -5.33 -1.61
N ILE A 82 8.72 -4.85 -0.69
CA ILE A 82 9.19 -3.47 -0.70
C ILE A 82 9.98 -3.17 -1.98
N ASN A 83 10.89 -4.05 -2.39
CA ASN A 83 11.68 -3.85 -3.60
C ASN A 83 10.80 -3.76 -4.84
N ARG A 84 9.74 -4.56 -4.91
CA ARG A 84 8.80 -4.52 -6.03
C ARG A 84 7.95 -3.25 -6.06
N LEU A 85 7.58 -2.73 -4.89
CA LEU A 85 6.75 -1.53 -4.78
C LEU A 85 7.56 -0.23 -4.83
N LYS A 86 8.86 -0.30 -4.64
CA LYS A 86 9.69 0.88 -4.46
C LYS A 86 9.59 1.87 -5.62
N ASN A 87 9.65 1.39 -6.86
CA ASN A 87 9.61 2.26 -8.03
C ASN A 87 8.30 3.06 -8.09
N ILE A 88 7.18 2.44 -7.74
CA ILE A 88 5.88 3.12 -7.71
C ILE A 88 5.82 4.12 -6.57
N LEU A 89 6.26 3.70 -5.39
CA LEU A 89 6.21 4.56 -4.20
C LEU A 89 7.11 5.78 -4.33
N GLU A 90 8.22 5.65 -5.05
CA GLU A 90 9.16 6.74 -5.27
C GLU A 90 8.89 7.54 -6.54
N ASP A 91 7.89 7.16 -7.32
CA ASP A 91 7.54 7.86 -8.56
C ASP A 91 6.70 9.10 -8.25
N SER A 92 7.29 10.28 -8.45
CA SER A 92 6.62 11.55 -8.16
C SER A 92 5.42 11.84 -9.07
N SER A 93 5.32 11.16 -10.22
CA SER A 93 4.18 11.32 -11.12
C SER A 93 2.94 10.56 -10.67
N LEU A 94 3.08 9.64 -9.73
CA LEU A 94 1.98 8.88 -9.14
C LEU A 94 1.63 9.48 -7.78
N ALA A 95 0.48 10.12 -7.70
CA ALA A 95 0.03 10.78 -6.48
C ALA A 95 -0.34 9.75 -5.40
N LYS A 96 0.07 10.00 -4.16
CA LYS A 96 -0.19 9.12 -3.02
C LYS A 96 -0.85 9.93 -1.91
N THR A 97 -1.73 9.25 -1.18
CA THR A 97 -2.38 9.79 0.00
C THR A 97 -2.59 8.68 1.03
N GLY A 98 -3.02 9.06 2.22
CA GLY A 98 -3.32 8.11 3.28
C GLY A 98 -3.80 8.85 4.51
N GLN A 99 -4.54 8.16 5.39
CA GLN A 99 -5.09 8.80 6.59
C GLN A 99 -4.01 9.12 7.61
N ASN A 100 -2.97 8.32 7.67
CA ASN A 100 -1.87 8.51 8.61
C ASN A 100 -0.55 8.61 7.84
N ILE A 101 -0.55 9.42 6.80
CA ILE A 101 0.53 9.40 5.81
C ILE A 101 1.90 9.76 6.39
N LYS A 102 1.96 10.72 7.32
CA LYS A 102 3.25 11.10 7.91
C LYS A 102 3.87 9.95 8.68
N TYR A 103 3.05 9.20 9.40
CA TYR A 103 3.48 8.00 10.10
C TYR A 103 3.97 6.95 9.10
N ASP A 104 3.18 6.69 8.07
CA ASP A 104 3.51 5.69 7.06
C ASP A 104 4.81 6.03 6.32
N LEU A 105 5.01 7.31 5.99
CA LEU A 105 6.24 7.78 5.37
C LEU A 105 7.47 7.51 6.24
N HIS A 106 7.35 7.74 7.54
CA HIS A 106 8.43 7.50 8.48
C HIS A 106 8.80 6.01 8.53
N VAL A 107 7.80 5.15 8.63
CA VAL A 107 8.01 3.70 8.65
C VAL A 107 8.66 3.24 7.35
N LEU A 108 8.10 3.64 6.19
CA LEU A 108 8.62 3.24 4.88
C LEU A 108 10.05 3.72 4.67
N LYS A 109 10.40 4.90 5.17
CA LYS A 109 11.77 5.41 5.08
C LYS A 109 12.76 4.48 5.78
N ARG A 110 12.38 3.92 6.91
CA ARG A 110 13.23 2.94 7.62
C ARG A 110 13.40 1.65 6.81
N TYR A 111 12.45 1.33 5.94
CA TYR A 111 12.56 0.19 5.02
C TYR A 111 13.26 0.56 3.71
N GLY A 112 13.82 1.77 3.61
CA GLY A 112 14.58 2.19 2.44
C GLY A 112 13.74 2.78 1.33
N VAL A 113 12.49 3.19 1.60
CA VAL A 113 11.60 3.78 0.61
C VAL A 113 11.37 5.24 0.91
N ASN A 114 11.68 6.09 -0.06
CA ASN A 114 11.49 7.54 0.01
C ASN A 114 10.30 7.92 -0.86
N VAL A 115 9.11 7.86 -0.27
CA VAL A 115 7.84 8.05 -1.01
C VAL A 115 7.80 9.46 -1.61
N GLN A 116 7.43 9.54 -2.88
CA GLN A 116 7.29 10.78 -3.63
C GLN A 116 5.86 10.94 -4.13
N GLY A 117 5.48 12.17 -4.45
CA GLY A 117 4.15 12.45 -5.00
C GLY A 117 3.04 12.50 -3.96
N ILE A 118 3.36 12.90 -2.74
CA ILE A 118 2.36 12.97 -1.66
C ILE A 118 1.36 14.09 -1.95
N ALA A 119 0.08 13.75 -1.91
CA ALA A 119 -1.02 14.71 -2.02
C ALA A 119 -1.52 15.02 -0.60
N PHE A 120 -1.17 16.21 -0.10
CA PHE A 120 -1.57 16.62 1.25
C PHE A 120 -2.97 17.24 1.28
N ASP A 121 -3.51 17.63 0.12
CA ASP A 121 -4.85 18.20 0.06
C ASP A 121 -5.88 17.07 0.08
N THR A 122 -6.47 16.85 1.25
CA THR A 122 -7.45 15.78 1.43
C THR A 122 -8.73 15.99 0.61
N MET A 123 -9.07 17.24 0.29
CA MET A 123 -10.25 17.52 -0.55
C MET A 123 -10.01 17.07 -1.99
N ILE A 124 -8.86 17.37 -2.54
CA ILE A 124 -8.49 16.93 -3.90
C ILE A 124 -8.35 15.42 -3.93
N ALA A 125 -7.69 14.85 -2.93
CA ALA A 125 -7.53 13.40 -2.83
C ALA A 125 -8.88 12.69 -2.79
N ALA A 126 -9.81 13.16 -1.98
CA ALA A 126 -11.14 12.59 -1.88
C ALA A 126 -11.88 12.68 -3.22
N HIS A 127 -11.75 13.79 -3.93
CA HIS A 127 -12.38 13.98 -5.23
C HIS A 127 -11.83 12.98 -6.27
N LEU A 128 -10.53 12.78 -6.31
CA LEU A 128 -9.90 11.86 -7.26
C LEU A 128 -10.26 10.41 -7.02
N LEU A 129 -10.40 10.01 -5.75
CA LEU A 129 -10.79 8.64 -5.38
C LEU A 129 -12.30 8.42 -5.50
N ASN A 130 -13.08 9.48 -5.43
CA ASN A 130 -14.53 9.40 -5.39
C ASN A 130 -15.14 10.57 -6.18
N PRO A 131 -14.87 10.61 -7.50
CA PRO A 131 -15.34 11.71 -8.36
C PRO A 131 -16.84 11.80 -8.50
#